data_4c77dacb5c254d7805f07b4134ac948a
#
_entry.id   4c77dacb5c254d7805f07b4134ac948a
#
_cell.length_a   1.000
_cell.length_b   1.000
_cell.length_c   1.000
_cell.angle_alpha   90.00
_cell.angle_beta   90.00
_cell.angle_gamma   90.00
#
_symmetry.space_group_name_H-M   'P 1'
#
loop_
_entity.id
_entity.type
_entity.pdbx_description
1 polymer ?
#
loop_
_entity_poly.entity_id
_entity_poly.type
_entity_poly.pdbx_seq_one_letter_code
_entity_poly.pdbx_strand_id
1 'polypeptide(L)'
;IYIPDYFAGKNIVHLPTVKAHSYTVTTGAMKNAFGGLLNVNRHYTHTWIHDTLVDLLAIQKEIHSGIFATMDGTTAGSGAGPRTLEPVRKDVILASADQVAIDAVAAAMMGFDPLKIQYIAHAVSPS
;
A
#
# COMPACT_ATOMS: atom_id res chain seq x y z
N ILE A 1 -18.93 0.95 -3.90
CA ILE A 1 -17.72 1.79 -3.82
C ILE A 1 -17.76 2.81 -4.96
N TYR A 2 -17.59 4.07 -4.63
CA TYR A 2 -17.52 5.16 -5.61
C TYR A 2 -16.07 5.59 -5.78
N ILE A 3 -15.62 5.64 -7.04
CA ILE A 3 -14.27 6.06 -7.42
C ILE A 3 -14.41 7.25 -8.37
N PRO A 4 -13.60 8.31 -8.19
CA PRO A 4 -13.66 9.46 -9.09
C PRO A 4 -13.37 9.08 -10.54
N ASP A 5 -14.22 9.50 -11.47
CA ASP A 5 -14.04 9.25 -12.91
C ASP A 5 -12.72 9.82 -13.43
N TYR A 6 -12.20 10.84 -12.78
CA TYR A 6 -10.95 11.50 -13.16
C TYR A 6 -9.79 10.51 -13.34
N PHE A 7 -9.74 9.45 -12.53
CA PHE A 7 -8.62 8.50 -12.55
C PHE A 7 -8.76 7.40 -13.61
N ALA A 8 -9.92 7.29 -14.26
CA ALA A 8 -10.12 6.29 -15.31
C ALA A 8 -9.26 6.63 -16.54
N GLY A 9 -8.52 5.66 -17.05
CA GLY A 9 -7.64 5.82 -18.20
C GLY A 9 -6.36 6.62 -17.95
N LYS A 10 -6.08 6.98 -16.71
CA LYS A 10 -4.86 7.71 -16.33
C LYS A 10 -3.74 6.77 -15.91
N ASN A 11 -2.50 7.20 -16.12
CA ASN A 11 -1.35 6.56 -15.49
C ASN A 11 -1.22 7.10 -14.07
N ILE A 12 -1.02 6.20 -13.11
CA ILE A 12 -0.89 6.55 -11.70
C ILE A 12 0.50 6.18 -11.21
N VAL A 13 1.16 7.13 -10.57
CA VAL A 13 2.42 6.89 -9.85
C VAL A 13 2.15 7.09 -8.37
N HIS A 14 2.27 6.03 -7.59
CA HIS A 14 2.17 6.11 -6.15
C HIS A 14 3.51 6.51 -5.54
N LEU A 15 3.48 7.41 -4.56
CA LEU A 15 4.67 7.90 -3.87
C LEU A 15 4.57 7.67 -2.35
N PRO A 16 4.44 6.40 -1.92
CA PRO A 16 4.32 6.08 -0.50
C PRO A 16 5.68 6.18 0.23
N THR A 17 5.59 6.21 1.56
CA THR A 17 6.75 6.11 2.44
C THR A 17 6.75 4.75 3.14
N VAL A 18 7.92 4.18 3.35
CA VAL A 18 8.08 2.94 4.15
C VAL A 18 7.70 3.21 5.59
N LYS A 19 6.63 2.60 6.08
CA LYS A 19 6.18 2.78 7.48
C LYS A 19 5.32 1.63 7.97
N ALA A 20 5.31 1.46 9.29
CA ALA A 20 4.43 0.52 9.97
C ALA A 20 3.00 1.08 10.11
N HIS A 21 2.05 0.20 10.33
CA HIS A 21 0.65 0.56 10.53
C HIS A 21 -0.04 -0.42 11.47
N SER A 22 -0.87 0.08 12.36
CA SER A 22 -1.52 -0.75 13.38
C SER A 22 -2.51 -1.78 12.82
N TYR A 23 -3.17 -1.49 11.70
CA TYR A 23 -4.15 -2.42 11.11
C TYR A 23 -3.58 -3.31 10.01
N THR A 24 -2.64 -2.80 9.21
CA THR A 24 -2.13 -3.51 8.04
C THR A 24 -0.70 -4.02 8.22
N VAL A 25 -0.12 -3.89 9.41
CA VAL A 25 1.26 -4.18 9.76
C VAL A 25 2.21 -3.17 9.10
N THR A 26 2.14 -3.04 7.77
CA THR A 26 2.90 -2.05 7.01
C THR A 26 1.98 -1.19 6.16
N THR A 27 2.45 -0.01 5.81
CA THR A 27 1.81 0.85 4.81
C THR A 27 2.75 0.96 3.62
N GLY A 28 2.22 0.70 2.44
CA GLY A 28 3.01 0.73 1.21
C GLY A 28 2.18 1.21 0.02
N ALA A 29 2.57 0.76 -1.17
CA ALA A 29 1.95 1.18 -2.41
C ALA A 29 0.48 0.74 -2.50
N MET A 30 0.16 -0.48 -2.07
CA MET A 30 -1.23 -0.97 -2.11
C MET A 30 -2.16 -0.12 -1.25
N LYS A 31 -1.72 0.27 -0.06
CA LYS A 31 -2.53 1.10 0.84
C LYS A 31 -2.59 2.57 0.41
N ASN A 32 -1.65 3.03 -0.39
CA ASN A 32 -1.59 4.42 -0.81
C ASN A 32 -2.86 4.86 -1.57
N ALA A 33 -3.42 3.98 -2.39
CA ALA A 33 -4.66 4.24 -3.12
C ALA A 33 -5.89 4.40 -2.22
N PHE A 34 -5.85 3.86 -1.01
CA PHE A 34 -6.95 3.92 -0.04
C PHE A 34 -7.36 5.36 0.27
N GLY A 35 -6.39 6.24 0.43
CA GLY A 35 -6.66 7.66 0.69
C GLY A 35 -6.99 8.48 -0.54
N GLY A 36 -6.52 8.07 -1.71
CA GLY A 36 -6.67 8.83 -2.95
C GLY A 36 -7.91 8.47 -3.78
N LEU A 37 -8.29 7.20 -3.80
CA LEU A 37 -9.39 6.70 -4.62
C LEU A 37 -10.72 6.59 -3.90
N LEU A 38 -10.71 6.33 -2.60
CA LEU A 38 -11.93 6.09 -1.84
C LEU A 38 -12.45 7.37 -1.18
N ASN A 39 -13.76 7.43 -0.97
CA ASN A 39 -14.41 8.58 -0.36
C ASN A 39 -14.20 8.62 1.17
N VAL A 40 -14.83 9.58 1.85
CA VAL A 40 -14.69 9.78 3.30
C VAL A 40 -15.17 8.58 4.13
N ASN A 41 -16.07 7.76 3.59
CA ASN A 41 -16.59 6.58 4.27
C ASN A 41 -15.62 5.39 4.24
N ARG A 42 -14.47 5.52 3.60
CA ARG A 42 -13.47 4.45 3.48
C ARG A 42 -13.05 3.86 4.82
N HIS A 43 -13.08 4.65 5.88
CA HIS A 43 -12.65 4.20 7.20
C HIS A 43 -13.52 3.08 7.79
N TYR A 44 -14.76 2.92 7.32
CA TYR A 44 -15.62 1.79 7.70
C TYR A 44 -15.09 0.44 7.21
N THR A 45 -14.20 0.44 6.23
CA THR A 45 -13.60 -0.79 5.69
C THR A 45 -12.42 -1.30 6.51
N HIS A 46 -11.99 -0.60 7.55
CA HIS A 46 -10.83 -1.01 8.35
C HIS A 46 -10.99 -2.41 8.98
N THR A 47 -12.20 -2.84 9.26
CA THR A 47 -12.48 -4.19 9.77
C THR A 47 -12.03 -5.28 8.79
N TRP A 48 -12.09 -4.99 7.48
CA TRP A 48 -11.68 -5.91 6.41
C TRP A 48 -10.59 -5.28 5.54
N ILE A 49 -9.69 -4.52 6.15
CA ILE A 49 -8.73 -3.71 5.41
C ILE A 49 -7.84 -4.53 4.47
N HIS A 50 -7.43 -5.73 4.88
CA HIS A 50 -6.58 -6.57 4.05
C HIS A 50 -7.27 -7.00 2.75
N ASP A 51 -8.51 -7.43 2.83
CA ASP A 51 -9.30 -7.79 1.65
C ASP A 51 -9.61 -6.56 0.79
N THR A 52 -9.91 -5.44 1.44
CA THR A 52 -10.17 -4.16 0.76
C THR A 52 -8.97 -3.73 -0.08
N LEU A 53 -7.74 -3.89 0.43
CA LEU A 53 -6.54 -3.51 -0.32
C LEU A 53 -6.31 -4.38 -1.56
N VAL A 54 -6.60 -5.67 -1.47
CA VAL A 54 -6.51 -6.58 -2.62
C VAL A 54 -7.54 -6.21 -3.68
N ASP A 55 -8.78 -5.97 -3.27
CA ASP A 55 -9.85 -5.54 -4.18
C ASP A 55 -9.53 -4.19 -4.82
N LEU A 56 -8.99 -3.25 -4.04
CA LEU A 56 -8.64 -1.94 -4.53
C LEU A 56 -7.53 -2.01 -5.59
N LEU A 57 -6.55 -2.88 -5.42
CA LEU A 57 -5.51 -3.11 -6.43
C LEU A 57 -6.12 -3.69 -7.72
N ALA A 58 -7.04 -4.64 -7.62
CA ALA A 58 -7.73 -5.20 -8.77
C ALA A 58 -8.50 -4.13 -9.53
N ILE A 59 -9.20 -3.24 -8.83
CA ILE A 59 -9.91 -2.11 -9.42
C ILE A 59 -8.94 -1.18 -10.16
N GLN A 60 -7.81 -0.83 -9.54
CA GLN A 60 -6.81 0.02 -10.16
C GLN A 60 -6.27 -0.58 -11.46
N LYS A 61 -6.02 -1.89 -11.49
CA LYS A 61 -5.55 -2.57 -12.70
C LYS A 61 -6.55 -2.51 -13.85
N GLU A 62 -7.83 -2.39 -13.55
CA GLU A 62 -8.88 -2.25 -14.57
C GLU A 62 -9.02 -0.82 -15.07
N ILE A 63 -8.99 0.17 -14.17
CA ILE A 63 -9.35 1.56 -14.52
C ILE A 63 -8.17 2.41 -14.99
N HIS A 64 -6.94 2.11 -14.54
CA HIS A 64 -5.76 2.89 -14.92
C HIS A 64 -5.08 2.31 -16.15
N SER A 65 -4.52 3.20 -16.99
CA SER A 65 -3.70 2.79 -18.14
C SER A 65 -2.37 2.21 -17.72
N GLY A 66 -1.82 2.67 -16.60
CA GLY A 66 -0.59 2.14 -16.01
C GLY A 66 -0.50 2.50 -14.53
N ILE A 67 0.18 1.66 -13.77
CA ILE A 67 0.42 1.86 -12.34
C ILE A 67 1.92 1.67 -12.09
N PHE A 68 2.50 2.59 -11.34
CA PHE A 68 3.89 2.52 -10.90
C PHE A 68 4.00 3.04 -9.47
N ALA A 69 4.97 2.56 -8.72
CA ALA A 69 5.22 3.07 -7.37
C ALA A 69 6.70 3.36 -7.16
N THR A 70 6.98 4.49 -6.54
CA THR A 70 8.29 4.83 -6.01
C THR A 70 8.11 5.07 -4.52
N MET A 71 8.76 4.26 -3.70
CA MET A 71 8.59 4.28 -2.25
C MET A 71 9.80 4.91 -1.58
N ASP A 72 9.57 5.93 -0.79
CA ASP A 72 10.61 6.61 -0.03
C ASP A 72 10.90 5.85 1.28
N GLY A 73 12.11 5.35 1.39
CA GLY A 73 12.64 4.73 2.59
C GLY A 73 13.88 5.45 3.13
N THR A 74 14.08 6.71 2.76
CA THR A 74 15.17 7.51 3.32
C THR A 74 15.07 7.58 4.84
N THR A 75 13.89 7.94 5.33
CA THR A 75 13.55 7.85 6.76
C THR A 75 12.24 7.08 6.88
N ALA A 76 12.33 5.83 7.32
CA ALA A 76 11.17 4.97 7.51
C ALA A 76 10.48 5.27 8.85
N GLY A 77 9.19 4.95 8.93
CA GLY A 77 8.42 5.06 10.17
C GLY A 77 8.22 3.72 10.84
N SER A 78 8.72 3.57 12.07
CA SER A 78 8.61 2.35 12.87
C SER A 78 7.60 2.55 14.00
N GLY A 79 7.08 1.44 14.55
CA GLY A 79 6.19 1.44 15.71
C GLY A 79 4.71 1.55 15.37
N ALA A 80 3.92 2.12 16.27
CA ALA A 80 2.46 2.19 16.17
C ALA A 80 2.02 3.31 15.23
N GLY A 81 2.02 3.05 13.93
CA GLY A 81 1.55 4.01 12.94
C GLY A 81 0.03 4.07 12.82
N PRO A 82 -0.52 5.14 12.23
CA PRO A 82 0.25 6.20 11.56
C PRO A 82 0.66 7.38 12.44
N ARG A 83 0.13 7.49 13.66
CA ARG A 83 0.26 8.72 14.46
C ARG A 83 1.50 8.76 15.36
N THR A 84 1.99 7.61 15.80
CA THR A 84 3.08 7.51 16.77
C THR A 84 4.29 6.79 16.17
N LEU A 85 4.63 7.13 14.93
CA LEU A 85 5.78 6.56 14.26
C LEU A 85 7.08 7.13 14.80
N GLU A 86 8.07 6.26 14.97
CA GLU A 86 9.44 6.64 15.28
C GLU A 86 10.27 6.61 14.00
N PRO A 87 11.06 7.67 13.71
CA PRO A 87 11.85 7.70 12.49
C PRO A 87 13.04 6.74 12.56
N VAL A 88 13.24 5.99 11.48
CA VAL A 88 14.40 5.10 11.33
C VAL A 88 15.03 5.38 9.97
N ARG A 89 16.30 5.82 9.99
CA ARG A 89 17.04 6.11 8.77
C ARG A 89 17.39 4.80 8.05
N LYS A 90 17.00 4.67 6.78
CA LYS A 90 17.28 3.51 5.94
C LYS A 90 18.03 3.86 4.66
N ASP A 91 17.95 5.11 4.22
CA ASP A 91 18.64 5.63 3.03
C ASP A 91 18.37 4.80 1.76
N VAL A 92 17.11 4.39 1.55
CA VAL A 92 16.71 3.60 0.39
C VAL A 92 15.53 4.23 -0.34
N ILE A 93 15.47 3.98 -1.64
CA ILE A 93 14.31 4.25 -2.49
C ILE A 93 13.99 2.97 -3.22
N LEU A 94 12.72 2.56 -3.18
CA LEU A 94 12.23 1.39 -3.91
C LEU A 94 11.36 1.86 -5.06
N ALA A 95 11.39 1.15 -6.18
CA ALA A 95 10.55 1.46 -7.33
C ALA A 95 10.13 0.19 -8.04
N SER A 96 8.86 0.10 -8.44
CA SER A 96 8.34 -1.06 -9.15
C SER A 96 7.01 -0.75 -9.81
N ALA A 97 6.73 -1.41 -10.92
CA ALA A 97 5.39 -1.45 -11.51
C ALA A 97 4.49 -2.47 -10.79
N ASP A 98 5.06 -3.37 -10.01
CA ASP A 98 4.32 -4.37 -9.24
C ASP A 98 4.14 -3.87 -7.79
N GLN A 99 2.90 -3.50 -7.46
CA GLN A 99 2.55 -2.95 -6.14
C GLN A 99 2.73 -3.98 -5.03
N VAL A 100 2.49 -5.25 -5.31
CA VAL A 100 2.65 -6.33 -4.34
C VAL A 100 4.13 -6.58 -4.06
N ALA A 101 4.94 -6.62 -5.11
CA ALA A 101 6.38 -6.84 -4.98
C ALA A 101 7.07 -5.75 -4.18
N ILE A 102 6.75 -4.48 -4.44
CA ILE A 102 7.36 -3.36 -3.71
C ILE A 102 6.97 -3.38 -2.23
N ASP A 103 5.72 -3.71 -1.92
CA ASP A 103 5.25 -3.82 -0.55
C ASP A 103 5.90 -4.99 0.18
N ALA A 104 6.08 -6.12 -0.51
CA ALA A 104 6.76 -7.29 0.06
C ALA A 104 8.23 -6.99 0.39
N VAL A 105 8.94 -6.33 -0.50
CA VAL A 105 10.34 -5.94 -0.26
C VAL A 105 10.44 -4.94 0.89
N ALA A 106 9.57 -3.94 0.93
CA ALA A 106 9.54 -2.96 2.01
C ALA A 106 9.26 -3.63 3.36
N ALA A 107 8.32 -4.58 3.42
CA ALA A 107 8.02 -5.34 4.63
C ALA A 107 9.22 -6.16 5.10
N ALA A 108 9.90 -6.83 4.18
CA ALA A 108 11.10 -7.62 4.50
C ALA A 108 12.23 -6.72 5.05
N MET A 109 12.41 -5.54 4.48
CA MET A 109 13.39 -4.55 4.97
C MET A 109 13.07 -4.05 6.38
N MET A 110 11.79 -4.06 6.76
CA MET A 110 11.34 -3.68 8.11
C MET A 110 11.43 -4.84 9.10
N GLY A 111 11.85 -6.02 8.67
CA GLY A 111 11.97 -7.21 9.52
C GLY A 111 10.72 -8.07 9.60
N PHE A 112 9.70 -7.81 8.78
CA PHE A 112 8.50 -8.64 8.71
C PHE A 112 8.64 -9.70 7.62
N ASP A 113 8.00 -10.86 7.84
CA ASP A 113 7.82 -11.85 6.78
C ASP A 113 6.63 -11.39 5.90
N PRO A 114 6.85 -11.00 4.64
CA PRO A 114 5.77 -10.48 3.81
C PRO A 114 4.63 -11.47 3.60
N LEU A 115 4.90 -12.77 3.57
CA LEU A 115 3.86 -13.79 3.37
C LEU A 115 2.98 -14.01 4.61
N LYS A 116 3.36 -13.45 5.76
CA LYS A 116 2.54 -13.44 6.98
C LYS A 116 1.68 -12.19 7.11
N ILE A 117 1.85 -11.22 6.23
CA ILE A 117 0.99 -10.04 6.16
C ILE A 117 -0.17 -10.38 5.24
N GLN A 118 -1.40 -10.32 5.77
CA GLN A 118 -2.58 -10.85 5.07
C GLN A 118 -2.79 -10.26 3.68
N TYR A 119 -2.75 -8.94 3.53
CA TYR A 119 -3.03 -8.35 2.23
C TYR A 119 -1.96 -8.71 1.18
N ILE A 120 -0.71 -8.87 1.58
CA ILE A 120 0.36 -9.30 0.68
C ILE A 120 0.18 -10.78 0.30
N ALA A 121 -0.07 -11.63 1.29
CA ALA A 121 -0.28 -13.06 1.08
C ALA A 121 -1.48 -13.32 0.16
N HIS A 122 -2.60 -12.63 0.36
CA HIS A 122 -3.79 -12.75 -0.48
C HIS A 122 -3.55 -12.29 -1.92
N ALA A 123 -2.74 -11.25 -2.11
CA ALA A 123 -2.41 -10.75 -3.44
C ALA A 123 -1.48 -11.69 -4.22
N VAL A 124 -0.59 -12.41 -3.51
CA VAL A 124 0.36 -13.37 -4.11
C VAL A 124 -0.32 -14.70 -4.43
N SER A 125 -1.22 -15.16 -3.57
CA SER A 125 -1.94 -16.43 -3.73
C SER A 125 -3.45 -16.20 -3.62
N PRO A 126 -4.08 -15.61 -4.64
CA PRO A 126 -5.53 -15.41 -4.63
C PRO A 126 -6.21 -16.75 -4.89
N SER A 127 -6.65 -17.40 -3.87
CA SER A 127 -7.42 -18.64 -4.02
C SER A 127 -8.84 -18.44 -3.55
#